data_d9d7a9fb163c2a64cbdf3f209c544dc6
#
_entry.id   d9d7a9fb163c2a64cbdf3f209c544dc6
#
_cell.length_a   1.000
_cell.length_b   1.000
_cell.length_c   1.000
_cell.angle_alpha   90.00
_cell.angle_beta   90.00
_cell.angle_gamma   90.00
#
_symmetry.space_group_name_H-M   'P 1'
#
loop_
_entity.id
_entity.type
_entity.pdbx_description
1 polymer ?
#
loop_
_entity_poly.entity_id
_entity_poly.type
_entity_poly.pdbx_seq_one_letter_code
_entity_poly.pdbx_strand_id
1 'polypeptide(L)'
;MICLSQKYPENIFETLYINIDKSIHNDIIKAPYRVFAEIKKRDDFLYKWLKKYKNPFLINMNEPLIKSAFSIINKFPELIKNKGLENTEDDPADPYLIATAIKPKERLDNEPVKIITEKGLKKNHIPDIAEKYGITSINILEFFTEMKWKF
;
A
#
# COMPACT_ATOMS: atom_id res chain seq x y z
N MET A 1 -2.67 5.03 3.20
CA MET A 1 -2.88 4.84 4.66
C MET A 1 -2.75 6.14 5.45
N ILE A 2 -1.68 6.93 5.34
CA ILE A 2 -1.53 8.21 6.09
C ILE A 2 -2.70 9.17 5.85
N CYS A 3 -3.19 9.27 4.61
CA CYS A 3 -4.39 10.05 4.30
C CYS A 3 -5.67 9.56 5.01
N LEU A 4 -5.72 8.30 5.43
CA LEU A 4 -6.88 7.74 6.12
C LEU A 4 -7.07 8.43 7.48
N SER A 5 -6.04 8.42 8.33
CA SER A 5 -6.11 9.02 9.66
C SER A 5 -6.35 10.52 9.62
N GLN A 6 -5.82 11.21 8.60
CA GLN A 6 -5.98 12.65 8.45
C GLN A 6 -7.36 13.07 7.93
N LYS A 7 -7.93 12.32 6.98
CA LYS A 7 -9.22 12.65 6.38
C LYS A 7 -10.42 12.01 7.09
N TYR A 8 -10.19 10.90 7.76
CA TYR A 8 -11.22 10.08 8.40
C TYR A 8 -10.80 9.72 9.82
N PRO A 9 -10.79 10.65 10.78
CA PRO A 9 -10.39 10.36 12.15
C PRO A 9 -11.30 9.30 12.80
N GLU A 10 -10.68 8.37 13.56
CA GLU A 10 -11.34 7.19 14.13
C GLU A 10 -12.55 7.55 15.02
N ASN A 11 -12.41 8.60 15.82
CA ASN A 11 -13.47 9.06 16.74
C ASN A 11 -14.75 9.55 16.02
N ILE A 12 -14.68 9.80 14.72
CA ILE A 12 -15.84 10.23 13.89
C ILE A 12 -16.26 9.07 12.99
N PHE A 13 -15.32 8.29 12.47
CA PHE A 13 -15.53 7.23 11.48
C PHE A 13 -15.27 5.82 12.05
N GLU A 14 -15.78 5.53 13.25
CA GLU A 14 -15.57 4.25 13.94
C GLU A 14 -15.93 3.04 13.06
N THR A 15 -17.09 3.09 12.39
CA THR A 15 -17.55 2.02 11.48
C THR A 15 -16.55 1.75 10.35
N LEU A 16 -15.89 2.80 9.83
CA LEU A 16 -14.86 2.68 8.82
C LEU A 16 -13.68 1.85 9.33
N TYR A 17 -13.18 2.14 10.53
CA TYR A 17 -12.06 1.41 11.12
C TYR A 17 -12.42 -0.04 11.44
N ILE A 18 -13.65 -0.32 11.88
CA ILE A 18 -14.15 -1.69 12.04
C ILE A 18 -14.16 -2.45 10.71
N ASN A 19 -14.59 -1.80 9.63
CA ASN A 19 -14.62 -2.41 8.30
C ASN A 19 -13.22 -2.67 7.74
N ILE A 20 -12.27 -1.74 7.95
CA ILE A 20 -10.87 -1.93 7.57
C ILE A 20 -10.26 -3.08 8.37
N ASP A 21 -10.52 -3.15 9.68
CA ASP A 21 -10.10 -4.23 10.56
C ASP A 21 -10.54 -5.60 10.03
N LYS A 22 -11.82 -5.75 9.73
CA LYS A 22 -12.37 -6.98 9.11
C LYS A 22 -11.68 -7.31 7.79
N SER A 23 -11.40 -6.29 6.96
CA SER A 23 -10.75 -6.50 5.65
C SER A 23 -9.30 -6.94 5.79
N ILE A 24 -8.59 -6.48 6.82
CA ILE A 24 -7.25 -6.96 7.15
C ILE A 24 -7.30 -8.44 7.60
N HIS A 25 -8.22 -8.79 8.50
CA HIS A 25 -8.37 -10.16 8.99
C HIS A 25 -8.80 -11.15 7.91
N ASN A 26 -9.56 -10.69 6.92
CA ASN A 26 -10.01 -11.48 5.77
C ASN A 26 -9.03 -11.47 4.60
N ASP A 27 -7.79 -11.03 4.80
CA ASP A 27 -6.73 -10.98 3.77
C ASP A 27 -7.03 -10.07 2.55
N ILE A 28 -8.06 -9.20 2.64
CA ILE A 28 -8.47 -8.30 1.55
C ILE A 28 -7.49 -7.12 1.44
N ILE A 29 -7.01 -6.58 2.56
CA ILE A 29 -6.06 -5.45 2.61
C ILE A 29 -4.74 -5.95 3.16
N LYS A 30 -3.68 -5.76 2.36
CA LYS A 30 -2.29 -6.05 2.76
C LYS A 30 -1.34 -4.95 2.31
N ALA A 31 -0.19 -4.89 2.93
CA ALA A 31 0.87 -3.97 2.53
C ALA A 31 2.26 -4.59 2.72
N PRO A 32 3.25 -4.24 1.89
CA PRO A 32 4.63 -4.60 2.16
C PRO A 32 5.15 -3.89 3.43
N TYR A 33 6.09 -4.51 4.13
CA TYR A 33 6.65 -3.98 5.38
C TYR A 33 7.14 -2.53 5.27
N ARG A 34 7.63 -2.11 4.10
CA ARG A 34 8.11 -0.73 3.86
C ARG A 34 7.02 0.32 4.07
N VAL A 35 5.76 0.02 3.73
CA VAL A 35 4.61 0.91 4.02
C VAL A 35 4.45 1.12 5.52
N PHE A 36 4.57 0.04 6.30
CA PHE A 36 4.50 0.11 7.76
C PHE A 36 5.65 0.92 8.36
N ALA A 37 6.86 0.76 7.83
CA ALA A 37 8.04 1.53 8.25
C ALA A 37 7.87 3.05 7.98
N GLU A 38 7.27 3.43 6.83
CA GLU A 38 6.95 4.83 6.56
C GLU A 38 5.89 5.39 7.53
N ILE A 39 4.86 4.60 7.84
CA ILE A 39 3.80 5.00 8.78
C ILE A 39 4.39 5.24 10.18
N LYS A 40 5.28 4.36 10.64
CA LYS A 40 5.97 4.51 11.92
C LYS A 40 6.66 5.86 12.10
N LYS A 41 7.19 6.43 11.01
CA LYS A 41 7.89 7.72 11.03
C LYS A 41 6.97 8.93 11.01
N ARG A 42 5.72 8.77 10.59
CA ARG A 42 4.84 9.88 10.23
C ARG A 42 3.55 10.00 11.01
N ASP A 43 3.05 8.92 11.60
CA ASP A 43 1.73 8.88 12.22
C ASP A 43 1.71 7.93 13.42
N ASP A 44 1.76 8.51 14.62
CA ASP A 44 1.76 7.75 15.88
C ASP A 44 0.47 6.96 16.10
N PHE A 45 -0.69 7.52 15.74
CA PHE A 45 -1.99 6.86 15.91
C PHE A 45 -2.10 5.67 14.98
N LEU A 46 -1.90 5.89 13.68
CA LEU A 46 -2.00 4.86 12.66
C LEU A 46 -0.98 3.74 12.89
N TYR A 47 0.23 4.10 13.32
CA TYR A 47 1.25 3.13 13.70
C TYR A 47 0.81 2.24 14.85
N LYS A 48 0.31 2.83 15.94
CA LYS A 48 -0.19 2.08 17.11
C LYS A 48 -1.35 1.18 16.73
N TRP A 49 -2.27 1.69 15.90
CA TRP A 49 -3.42 0.95 15.44
C TRP A 49 -3.00 -0.24 14.55
N LEU A 50 -2.15 -0.03 13.54
CA LEU A 50 -1.67 -1.08 12.64
C LEU A 50 -0.74 -2.09 13.32
N LYS A 51 -0.06 -1.72 14.39
CA LYS A 51 0.80 -2.63 15.14
C LYS A 51 0.04 -3.86 15.65
N LYS A 52 -1.26 -3.74 15.92
CA LYS A 52 -2.14 -4.85 16.30
C LYS A 52 -2.25 -5.92 15.21
N TYR A 53 -2.14 -5.52 13.94
CA TYR A 53 -2.37 -6.35 12.75
C TYR A 53 -1.09 -6.72 12.01
N LYS A 54 0.06 -6.62 12.65
CA LYS A 54 1.35 -6.83 11.99
C LYS A 54 1.40 -8.12 11.17
N ASN A 55 0.93 -9.24 11.70
CA ASN A 55 0.98 -10.53 11.01
C ASN A 55 -0.01 -10.64 9.84
N PRO A 56 -1.33 -10.36 9.99
CA PRO A 56 -2.26 -10.47 8.87
C PRO A 56 -2.10 -9.35 7.83
N PHE A 57 -1.64 -8.17 8.24
CA PHE A 57 -1.54 -7.01 7.36
C PHE A 57 -0.27 -6.98 6.52
N LEU A 58 0.88 -7.40 7.08
CA LEU A 58 2.16 -7.20 6.45
C LEU A 58 2.57 -8.36 5.55
N ILE A 59 2.97 -8.03 4.33
CA ILE A 59 3.64 -8.95 3.42
C ILE A 59 5.13 -8.94 3.73
N ASN A 60 5.68 -10.12 4.00
CA ASN A 60 7.09 -10.28 4.31
C ASN A 60 7.98 -9.91 3.12
N MET A 61 9.07 -9.21 3.44
CA MET A 61 10.10 -8.86 2.48
C MET A 61 10.98 -10.09 2.22
N ASN A 62 10.72 -10.79 1.13
CA ASN A 62 11.55 -11.89 0.67
C ASN A 62 12.45 -11.46 -0.49
N GLU A 63 13.47 -12.27 -0.78
CA GLU A 63 14.47 -11.96 -1.82
C GLU A 63 13.82 -11.70 -3.20
N PRO A 64 12.85 -12.50 -3.70
CA PRO A 64 12.20 -12.22 -4.97
C PRO A 64 11.46 -10.88 -4.99
N LEU A 65 10.79 -10.48 -3.89
CA LEU A 65 10.11 -9.19 -3.79
C LEU A 65 11.10 -8.03 -3.83
N ILE A 66 12.20 -8.16 -3.10
CA ILE A 66 13.29 -7.18 -3.07
C ILE A 66 13.88 -7.02 -4.48
N LYS A 67 14.23 -8.10 -5.16
CA LYS A 67 14.73 -8.07 -6.54
C LYS A 67 13.76 -7.41 -7.51
N SER A 68 12.47 -7.69 -7.38
CA SER A 68 11.42 -7.05 -8.19
C SER A 68 11.34 -5.54 -7.93
N ALA A 69 11.38 -5.12 -6.66
CA ALA A 69 11.39 -3.70 -6.31
C ALA A 69 12.62 -2.97 -6.86
N PHE A 70 13.82 -3.55 -6.75
CA PHE A 70 15.03 -2.99 -7.34
C PHE A 70 14.96 -2.89 -8.87
N SER A 71 14.38 -3.87 -9.55
CA SER A 71 14.14 -3.80 -11.00
C SER A 71 13.24 -2.61 -11.37
N ILE A 72 12.20 -2.36 -10.57
CA ILE A 72 11.31 -1.20 -10.74
C ILE A 72 12.08 0.11 -10.51
N ILE A 73 12.89 0.20 -9.46
CA ILE A 73 13.73 1.38 -9.16
C ILE A 73 14.67 1.68 -10.31
N ASN A 74 15.36 0.67 -10.84
CA ASN A 74 16.30 0.85 -11.96
C ASN A 74 15.59 1.32 -13.22
N LYS A 75 14.37 0.84 -13.48
CA LYS A 75 13.58 1.21 -14.66
C LYS A 75 12.89 2.56 -14.52
N PHE A 76 12.50 2.93 -13.30
CA PHE A 76 11.76 4.15 -12.98
C PHE A 76 12.39 4.89 -11.79
N PRO A 77 13.62 5.42 -11.93
CA PRO A 77 14.34 6.07 -10.83
C PRO A 77 13.61 7.31 -10.28
N GLU A 78 12.68 7.88 -11.04
CA GLU A 78 11.87 9.02 -10.59
C GLU A 78 10.94 8.69 -9.42
N LEU A 79 10.57 7.43 -9.22
CA LEU A 79 9.77 7.01 -8.05
C LEU A 79 10.44 7.38 -6.73
N ILE A 80 11.76 7.46 -6.72
CA ILE A 80 12.57 7.63 -5.53
C ILE A 80 13.28 8.99 -5.46
N LYS A 81 13.48 9.70 -6.60
CA LYS A 81 14.25 10.96 -6.69
C LYS A 81 13.79 12.07 -5.76
N ASN A 82 12.53 12.09 -5.35
CA ASN A 82 11.96 13.15 -4.52
C ASN A 82 11.94 12.82 -3.02
N LYS A 83 12.54 11.71 -2.59
CA LYS A 83 12.41 11.21 -1.21
C LYS A 83 13.74 11.12 -0.43
N GLY A 84 14.83 11.71 -0.94
CA GLY A 84 16.12 11.80 -0.21
C GLY A 84 16.69 10.42 0.11
N LEU A 85 17.21 9.74 -0.89
CA LEU A 85 17.94 8.48 -0.71
C LEU A 85 19.35 8.76 -0.19
N GLU A 86 19.49 9.01 1.08
CA GLU A 86 20.82 9.04 1.72
C GLU A 86 21.09 7.83 2.60
N ASN A 87 20.07 6.97 2.87
CA ASN A 87 20.26 5.76 3.70
C ASN A 87 19.38 4.61 3.22
N THR A 88 19.97 3.42 3.13
CA THR A 88 19.32 2.15 2.75
C THR A 88 18.15 1.73 3.66
N GLU A 89 18.04 2.29 4.86
CA GLU A 89 16.89 2.07 5.76
C GLU A 89 15.67 2.90 5.38
N ASP A 90 15.82 3.90 4.54
CA ASP A 90 14.79 4.88 4.15
C ASP A 90 14.25 4.69 2.73
N ASP A 91 14.44 3.52 2.14
CA ASP A 91 13.88 3.20 0.83
C ASP A 91 12.37 3.48 0.80
N PRO A 92 11.87 4.27 -0.16
CA PRO A 92 10.45 4.57 -0.25
C PRO A 92 9.62 3.32 -0.50
N ALA A 93 8.42 3.25 0.08
CA ALA A 93 7.55 2.08 -0.04
C ALA A 93 6.97 1.88 -1.46
N ASP A 94 6.94 2.92 -2.30
CA ASP A 94 6.27 2.91 -3.60
C ASP A 94 6.73 1.77 -4.54
N PRO A 95 8.04 1.51 -4.75
CA PRO A 95 8.49 0.41 -5.59
C PRO A 95 8.11 -0.96 -5.03
N TYR A 96 8.15 -1.10 -3.72
CA TYR A 96 7.77 -2.35 -3.04
C TYR A 96 6.27 -2.61 -3.11
N LEU A 97 5.45 -1.56 -3.05
CA LEU A 97 4.01 -1.66 -3.23
C LEU A 97 3.66 -2.18 -4.62
N ILE A 98 4.29 -1.64 -5.66
CA ILE A 98 4.11 -2.09 -7.05
C ILE A 98 4.64 -3.54 -7.21
N ALA A 99 5.84 -3.83 -6.69
CA ALA A 99 6.42 -5.17 -6.76
C ALA A 99 5.54 -6.24 -6.11
N THR A 100 4.89 -5.89 -5.00
CA THR A 100 3.94 -6.77 -4.31
C THR A 100 2.72 -7.08 -5.17
N ALA A 101 2.23 -6.10 -5.91
CA ALA A 101 1.06 -6.26 -6.77
C ALA A 101 1.35 -7.04 -8.07
N ILE A 102 2.61 -7.02 -8.56
CA ILE A 102 3.02 -7.77 -9.77
C ILE A 102 2.95 -9.29 -9.56
N LYS A 103 3.01 -9.76 -8.31
CA LYS A 103 3.22 -11.18 -7.97
C LYS A 103 2.00 -11.99 -7.52
N PRO A 104 0.96 -12.17 -8.26
CA PRO A 104 -0.04 -13.18 -7.89
C PRO A 104 -0.19 -14.33 -8.88
N LYS A 105 0.88 -14.79 -9.54
CA LYS A 105 0.78 -16.02 -10.32
C LYS A 105 0.58 -17.28 -9.46
N GLU A 106 0.67 -17.15 -8.14
CA GLU A 106 0.52 -18.26 -7.20
C GLU A 106 -0.74 -18.15 -6.31
N ARG A 107 -1.60 -17.13 -6.54
CA ARG A 107 -2.90 -17.09 -5.85
C ARG A 107 -3.88 -17.99 -6.56
N LEU A 108 -4.47 -18.91 -5.78
CA LEU A 108 -5.54 -19.84 -6.24
C LEU A 108 -6.87 -19.14 -6.53
N ASP A 109 -7.01 -17.90 -6.06
CA ASP A 109 -8.20 -17.08 -6.23
C ASP A 109 -7.96 -16.07 -7.34
N ASN A 110 -8.16 -16.29 -8.54
CA ASN A 110 -8.00 -15.38 -9.71
C ASN A 110 -8.50 -13.92 -9.53
N GLU A 111 -8.60 -13.46 -8.30
CA GLU A 111 -9.00 -12.09 -7.96
C GLU A 111 -7.89 -11.09 -8.33
N PRO A 112 -8.21 -10.04 -9.10
CA PRO A 112 -7.23 -9.05 -9.51
C PRO A 112 -6.75 -8.24 -8.30
N VAL A 113 -5.43 -8.17 -8.11
CA VAL A 113 -4.83 -7.29 -7.10
C VAL A 113 -4.89 -5.86 -7.59
N LYS A 114 -5.36 -4.95 -6.72
CA LYS A 114 -5.39 -3.50 -6.96
C LYS A 114 -4.51 -2.76 -5.96
N ILE A 115 -3.92 -1.66 -6.38
CA ILE A 115 -3.19 -0.77 -5.48
C ILE A 115 -4.13 0.34 -5.02
N ILE A 116 -4.29 0.50 -3.70
CA ILE A 116 -5.03 1.62 -3.13
C ILE A 116 -4.04 2.77 -2.89
N THR A 117 -4.23 3.89 -3.59
CA THR A 117 -3.36 5.07 -3.48
C THR A 117 -4.14 6.36 -3.69
N GLU A 118 -3.78 7.42 -2.95
CA GLU A 118 -4.30 8.78 -3.15
C GLU A 118 -3.48 9.58 -4.16
N LYS A 119 -2.41 9.00 -4.71
CA LYS A 119 -1.62 9.66 -5.75
C LYS A 119 -2.39 9.68 -7.05
N GLY A 120 -2.54 10.88 -7.64
CA GLY A 120 -3.18 11.05 -8.93
C GLY A 120 -2.36 10.48 -10.10
N LEU A 121 -3.02 10.37 -11.25
CA LEU A 121 -2.45 9.92 -12.53
C LEU A 121 -1.48 10.99 -13.05
N LYS A 122 -0.27 11.04 -12.49
CA LYS A 122 0.84 11.88 -12.97
C LYS A 122 1.95 10.97 -13.44
N LYS A 123 2.69 11.42 -14.47
CA LYS A 123 3.84 10.71 -15.00
C LYS A 123 4.80 10.31 -13.87
N ASN A 124 5.24 9.04 -13.90
CA ASN A 124 6.15 8.44 -12.92
C ASN A 124 5.62 8.37 -11.46
N HIS A 125 4.31 8.50 -11.25
CA HIS A 125 3.66 8.18 -9.99
C HIS A 125 3.21 6.70 -9.95
N ILE A 126 2.79 6.21 -8.78
CA ILE A 126 2.34 4.82 -8.60
C ILE A 126 1.31 4.41 -9.67
N PRO A 127 0.21 5.16 -9.92
CA PRO A 127 -0.78 4.73 -10.90
C PRO A 127 -0.22 4.57 -12.31
N ASP A 128 0.60 5.53 -12.79
CA ASP A 128 1.20 5.49 -14.12
C ASP A 128 2.14 4.29 -14.29
N ILE A 129 2.93 3.98 -13.25
CA ILE A 129 3.87 2.86 -13.33
C ILE A 129 3.15 1.52 -13.13
N ALA A 130 2.18 1.45 -12.22
CA ALA A 130 1.37 0.25 -12.00
C ALA A 130 0.63 -0.17 -13.28
N GLU A 131 0.08 0.78 -14.03
CA GLU A 131 -0.58 0.55 -15.31
C GLU A 131 0.35 -0.11 -16.34
N LYS A 132 1.64 0.27 -16.39
CA LYS A 132 2.64 -0.36 -17.26
C LYS A 132 2.90 -1.84 -16.94
N TYR A 133 2.53 -2.27 -15.75
CA TYR A 133 2.56 -3.68 -15.30
C TYR A 133 1.18 -4.35 -15.33
N GLY A 134 0.16 -3.68 -15.89
CA GLY A 134 -1.21 -4.20 -15.96
C GLY A 134 -1.94 -4.22 -14.61
N ILE A 135 -1.49 -3.40 -13.64
CA ILE A 135 -2.06 -3.32 -12.30
C ILE A 135 -2.96 -2.09 -12.21
N THR A 136 -4.21 -2.29 -11.80
CA THR A 136 -5.17 -1.22 -11.55
C THR A 136 -4.88 -0.51 -10.23
N SER A 137 -4.88 0.81 -10.24
CA SER A 137 -4.83 1.63 -9.04
C SER A 137 -6.18 2.29 -8.80
N ILE A 138 -6.62 2.31 -7.54
CA ILE A 138 -7.86 2.95 -7.10
C ILE A 138 -7.58 3.88 -5.92
N ASN A 139 -8.42 4.89 -5.74
CA ASN A 139 -8.36 5.74 -4.54
C ASN A 139 -9.18 5.11 -3.39
N ILE A 140 -9.10 5.73 -2.21
CA ILE A 140 -9.76 5.20 -1.02
C ILE A 140 -11.29 5.19 -1.13
N LEU A 141 -11.90 6.17 -1.81
CA LEU A 141 -13.35 6.24 -2.00
C LEU A 141 -13.84 5.21 -3.01
N GLU A 142 -13.08 4.97 -4.08
CA GLU A 142 -13.34 3.88 -5.02
C GLU A 142 -13.28 2.53 -4.32
N PHE A 143 -12.28 2.31 -3.44
CA PHE A 143 -12.21 1.11 -2.61
C PHE A 143 -13.44 0.96 -1.71
N PHE A 144 -13.88 2.02 -1.01
CA PHE A 144 -15.09 1.96 -0.19
C PHE A 144 -16.34 1.62 -1.02
N THR A 145 -16.42 2.16 -2.24
CA THR A 145 -17.53 1.88 -3.16
C THR A 145 -17.54 0.42 -3.61
N GLU A 146 -16.38 -0.14 -3.98
CA GLU A 146 -16.25 -1.56 -4.34
C GLU A 146 -16.63 -2.48 -3.19
N MET A 147 -16.22 -2.13 -1.98
CA MET A 147 -16.57 -2.86 -0.75
C MET A 147 -18.03 -2.64 -0.31
N LYS A 148 -18.78 -1.76 -1.00
CA LYS A 148 -20.17 -1.37 -0.67
C LYS A 148 -20.32 -0.85 0.76
N TRP A 149 -19.29 -0.20 1.28
CA TRP A 149 -19.34 0.39 2.60
C TRP A 149 -20.17 1.67 2.61
N LYS A 150 -21.00 1.82 3.66
CA LYS A 150 -21.80 3.02 3.92
C LYS A 150 -21.47 3.48 5.34
N PHE A 151 -21.34 4.77 5.49
CA PHE A 151 -21.01 5.42 6.76
C PHE A 151 -22.06 6.47 7.11
#